data_ff974ad55c5d18621740cf369ff27f68
#
_entry.id   ff974ad55c5d18621740cf369ff27f68
#
_cell.length_a   1.000
_cell.length_b   1.000
_cell.length_c   1.000
_cell.angle_alpha   90.00
_cell.angle_beta   90.00
_cell.angle_gamma   90.00
#
_symmetry.space_group_name_H-M   'P 1'
#
loop_
_entity.id
_entity.type
_entity.pdbx_description
1 polymer ?
#
loop_
_entity_poly.entity_id
_entity_poly.type
_entity_poly.pdbx_seq_one_letter_code
_entity_poly.pdbx_strand_id
1 'polypeptide(L)' 'MNPLDMMKFKGMFEKFVTRHPMLPKFFARIQPEVKEGSVIELTVTPPDGEPLKANIKVQAEDMALLQMIKNMQG' A
#
# COMPACT_ATOMS: atom_id res chain seq x y z
N MET A 1 8.71 6.57 -16.79
CA MET A 1 9.80 6.61 -15.79
C MET A 1 11.02 5.92 -16.38
N ASN A 2 12.19 6.53 -16.31
CA ASN A 2 13.38 5.92 -16.89
C ASN A 2 13.98 4.87 -15.94
N PRO A 3 14.84 3.97 -16.45
CA PRO A 3 15.38 2.89 -15.63
C PRO A 3 16.16 3.36 -14.40
N LEU A 4 16.85 4.49 -14.51
CA LEU A 4 17.62 5.04 -13.39
C LEU A 4 16.71 5.47 -12.25
N ASP A 5 15.58 6.12 -12.59
CA ASP A 5 14.62 6.55 -11.58
C ASP A 5 13.94 5.35 -10.91
N MET A 6 13.71 4.29 -11.66
CA MET A 6 13.15 3.06 -11.11
C MET A 6 14.08 2.43 -10.10
N MET A 7 15.38 2.43 -10.39
CA MET A 7 16.38 1.90 -9.46
C MET A 7 16.45 2.72 -8.18
N LYS A 8 16.39 4.03 -8.30
CA LYS A 8 16.37 4.92 -7.13
C LYS A 8 15.12 4.67 -6.29
N PHE A 9 13.98 4.55 -6.96
CA PHE A 9 12.73 4.28 -6.27
C PHE A 9 12.79 2.96 -5.49
N LYS A 10 13.33 1.93 -6.12
CA LYS A 10 13.45 0.62 -5.47
C LYS A 10 14.29 0.72 -4.19
N GLY A 11 15.43 1.40 -4.27
CA GLY A 11 16.30 1.57 -3.11
C GLY A 11 15.62 2.35 -1.98
N MET A 12 14.93 3.42 -2.33
CA MET A 12 14.20 4.22 -1.35
C MET A 12 13.05 3.43 -0.73
N PHE A 13 12.35 2.65 -1.54
CA PHE A 13 11.25 1.83 -1.06
C PHE A 13 11.74 0.74 -0.10
N GLU A 14 12.87 0.10 -0.41
CA GLU A 14 13.45 -0.90 0.46
C GLU A 14 13.82 -0.32 1.82
N LYS A 15 14.40 0.89 1.83
CA LYS A 15 14.72 1.57 3.08
C LYS A 15 13.48 1.94 3.86
N PHE A 16 12.45 2.39 3.14
CA PHE A 16 11.16 2.71 3.76
C PHE A 16 10.57 1.50 4.45
N VAL A 17 10.54 0.35 3.78
CA VAL A 17 9.99 -0.88 4.34
C VAL A 17 10.80 -1.33 5.55
N THR A 18 12.12 -1.16 5.49
CA THR A 18 13.00 -1.52 6.61
C THR A 18 12.72 -0.66 7.85
N ARG A 19 12.44 0.64 7.64
CA ARG A 19 12.08 1.52 8.74
C ARG A 19 10.69 1.26 9.30
N HIS A 20 9.80 0.66 8.48
CA HIS A 20 8.42 0.43 8.85
C HIS A 20 8.06 -1.04 8.66
N PRO A 21 8.65 -1.93 9.48
CA PRO A 21 8.49 -3.38 9.26
C PRO A 21 7.08 -3.90 9.48
N MET A 22 6.26 -3.15 10.19
CA MET A 22 4.86 -3.57 10.38
C MET A 22 4.02 -3.40 9.13
N LEU A 23 4.45 -2.54 8.20
CA LEU A 23 3.68 -2.27 7.00
C LEU A 23 3.60 -3.49 6.07
N PRO A 24 4.73 -4.12 5.66
CA PRO A 24 4.65 -5.32 4.83
C PRO A 24 3.96 -6.47 5.55
N LYS A 25 4.12 -6.58 6.86
CA LYS A 25 3.42 -7.62 7.63
C LYS A 25 1.91 -7.41 7.58
N PHE A 26 1.48 -6.15 7.69
CA PHE A 26 0.08 -5.80 7.60
C PHE A 26 -0.49 -6.15 6.22
N PHE A 27 0.23 -5.80 5.16
CA PHE A 27 -0.22 -6.10 3.81
C PHE A 27 -0.32 -7.60 3.57
N ALA A 28 0.64 -8.37 4.06
CA ALA A 28 0.60 -9.82 3.92
C ALA A 28 -0.63 -10.40 4.64
N ARG A 29 -0.96 -9.83 5.79
CA ARG A 29 -2.08 -10.31 6.58
C ARG A 29 -3.43 -9.98 5.96
N ILE A 30 -3.55 -8.81 5.34
CA ILE A 30 -4.84 -8.40 4.77
C ILE A 30 -5.11 -8.98 3.38
N GLN A 31 -4.08 -9.45 2.67
CA GLN A 31 -4.27 -9.95 1.31
C GLN A 31 -5.40 -10.96 1.17
N PRO A 32 -5.49 -11.99 2.03
CA PRO A 32 -6.60 -12.94 1.90
C PRO A 32 -7.94 -12.39 2.36
N GLU A 33 -7.93 -11.27 3.07
CA GLU A 33 -9.15 -10.70 3.62
C GLU A 33 -9.78 -9.63 2.72
N VAL A 34 -8.99 -9.02 1.84
CA VAL A 34 -9.49 -7.96 0.96
C VAL A 34 -10.29 -8.57 -0.18
N LYS A 35 -11.54 -8.18 -0.28
CA LYS A 35 -12.49 -8.68 -1.28
C LYS A 35 -13.26 -7.51 -1.85
N GLU A 36 -14.01 -7.78 -2.93
CA GLU A 36 -14.93 -6.78 -3.45
C GLU A 36 -15.91 -6.39 -2.35
N GLY A 37 -16.06 -5.10 -2.15
CA GLY A 37 -16.91 -4.56 -1.09
C GLY A 37 -16.16 -4.23 0.20
N SER A 38 -14.90 -4.64 0.32
CA SER A 38 -14.08 -4.25 1.47
C SER A 38 -13.89 -2.74 1.48
N VAL A 39 -13.80 -2.17 2.68
CA VAL A 39 -13.54 -0.73 2.84
C VAL A 39 -12.14 -0.55 3.40
N ILE A 40 -11.33 0.24 2.69
CA ILE A 40 -9.99 0.60 3.14
C ILE A 40 -10.05 2.03 3.67
N GLU A 41 -9.74 2.21 4.92
CA GLU A 41 -9.75 3.51 5.57
C GLU A 41 -8.33 4.02 5.69
N LEU A 42 -8.14 5.29 5.30
CA LEU A 42 -6.84 5.94 5.34
C LEU A 42 -6.94 7.18 6.23
N THR A 43 -5.97 7.33 7.11
CA THR A 43 -5.90 8.49 7.99
C THR A 43 -4.48 9.02 7.96
N VAL A 44 -4.35 10.32 7.70
CA VAL A 44 -3.07 11.01 7.80
C VAL A 44 -3.20 12.10 8.85
N THR A 45 -2.36 12.04 9.86
CA THR A 45 -2.36 13.04 10.93
C THR A 45 -1.08 13.84 10.83
N PRO A 46 -1.15 15.11 10.38
CA PRO A 46 0.05 15.97 10.39
C PRO A 46 0.50 16.23 11.82
N PRO A 47 1.80 16.54 12.03
CA PRO A 47 2.30 16.75 13.39
C PRO A 47 1.67 17.95 14.10
N ASP A 48 1.18 18.91 13.34
CA ASP A 48 0.61 20.14 13.88
C ASP A 48 -0.78 20.44 13.34
N GLY A 49 -1.50 19.43 12.88
CA GLY A 49 -2.80 19.63 12.26
C GLY A 49 -3.79 18.54 12.61
N GLU A 50 -4.98 18.69 12.06
CA GLU A 50 -6.08 17.75 12.27
C GLU A 50 -5.95 16.54 11.34
N PRO A 51 -6.48 15.37 11.77
CA PRO A 51 -6.46 14.19 10.92
C PRO A 51 -7.26 14.39 9.64
N LEU A 52 -6.67 13.94 8.53
CA LEU A 52 -7.32 13.92 7.24
C LEU A 52 -7.69 12.47 6.94
N LYS A 53 -8.95 12.23 6.63
CA LYS A 53 -9.45 10.87 6.44
C LYS A 53 -10.04 10.69 5.06
N ALA A 54 -9.83 9.49 4.51
CA ALA A 54 -10.44 9.08 3.26
C ALA A 54 -10.78 7.61 3.37
N ASN A 55 -11.71 7.16 2.54
CA ASN A 55 -11.98 5.74 2.45
C ASN A 55 -12.17 5.33 1.00
N ILE A 56 -11.88 4.08 0.74
CA ILE A 56 -11.98 3.48 -0.59
C ILE A 56 -12.77 2.19 -0.44
N LYS A 57 -13.82 2.04 -1.24
CA LYS A 57 -14.54 0.77 -1.30
C LYS A 57 -13.98 -0.04 -2.45
N VAL A 58 -13.48 -1.22 -2.16
CA VAL A 58 -12.83 -2.08 -3.15
C VAL A 58 -13.87 -2.57 -4.16
N GLN A 59 -13.60 -2.33 -5.44
CA GLN A 59 -14.44 -2.79 -6.53
C GLN A 59 -13.80 -3.98 -7.22
N ALA A 60 -14.58 -4.67 -8.06
CA ALA A 60 -14.08 -5.83 -8.77
C ALA A 60 -12.82 -5.52 -9.57
N GLU A 61 -12.78 -4.33 -10.20
CA GLU A 61 -11.61 -3.91 -10.99
C GLU A 61 -10.37 -3.75 -10.12
N ASP A 62 -10.55 -3.35 -8.88
CA ASP A 62 -9.44 -3.13 -7.96
C ASP A 62 -8.76 -4.44 -7.56
N MET A 63 -9.50 -5.54 -7.61
CA MET A 63 -8.95 -6.85 -7.27
C MET A 63 -7.82 -7.25 -8.22
N ALA A 64 -7.93 -6.87 -9.49
CA ALA A 64 -6.87 -7.14 -10.46
C ALA A 64 -5.60 -6.37 -10.11
N LEU A 65 -5.75 -5.12 -9.69
CA LEU A 65 -4.61 -4.31 -9.26
C LEU A 65 -3.94 -4.91 -8.02
N LEU A 66 -4.73 -5.33 -7.06
CA LEU A 66 -4.21 -5.94 -5.84
C LEU A 66 -3.46 -7.24 -6.15
N GLN A 67 -3.95 -8.02 -7.12
CA GLN A 67 -3.28 -9.24 -7.52
C GLN A 67 -1.91 -8.93 -8.13
N MET A 68 -1.82 -7.87 -8.93
CA MET A 68 -0.55 -7.47 -9.51
C MET A 68 0.45 -7.03 -8.44
N ILE A 69 -0.02 -6.30 -7.45
CA ILE A 69 0.83 -5.88 -6.32
C ILE A 69 1.34 -7.09 -5.56
N LYS A 70 0.47 -8.07 -5.32
CA LYS A 70 0.84 -9.32 -4.66
C LYS A 70 1.94 -10.05 -5.43
N ASN A 71 1.80 -10.11 -6.76
CA ASN A 71 2.80 -10.79 -7.60
C ASN A 71 4.15 -10.08 -7.56
N MET A 72 4.15 -8.76 -7.40
CA MET A 72 5.39 -8.01 -7.32
C MET A 72 6.14 -8.26 -6.02
N GLN A 73 5.42 -8.59 -4.96
CA GLN A 73 6.02 -8.84 -3.64
C GLN A 73 6.54 -10.28 -3.50
N GLY A 74 6.00 -11.15 -4.30
CA GLY A 74 6.37 -12.54 -4.27
C GLY A 74 7.53 -12.84 -5.16
#